data_011ee7ff761e4d90cff7eca728896f5d
#
_entry.id   011ee7ff761e4d90cff7eca728896f5d
#
_cell.length_a   1.000
_cell.length_b   1.000
_cell.length_c   1.000
_cell.angle_alpha   90.00
_cell.angle_beta   90.00
_cell.angle_gamma   90.00
#
_symmetry.space_group_name_H-M   'P 1'
#
loop_
_entity.id
_entity.type
_entity.pdbx_description
1 polymer ?
#
loop_
_entity_poly.entity_id
_entity_poly.type
_entity_poly.pdbx_seq_one_letter_code
_entity_poly.pdbx_strand_id
1 'polypeptide(L)' 'MPVLLKRVFVKRRESDIAAELNALLEQYPELMLGSYPKIGEESFHVLLTLESRDAGYLQRALDALLGRLPSDAIHKVE' A
#
# COMPACT_ATOMS: atom_id res chain seq x y z
N MET A 1 -13.96 -4.63 -17.48
CA MET A 1 -13.45 -5.32 -16.28
C MET A 1 -13.42 -4.34 -15.12
N PRO A 2 -13.96 -4.72 -13.97
CA PRO A 2 -13.88 -3.85 -12.81
C PRO A 2 -12.45 -3.73 -12.31
N VAL A 3 -12.13 -2.57 -11.73
CA VAL A 3 -10.87 -2.36 -11.07
C VAL A 3 -10.97 -2.95 -9.66
N LEU A 4 -9.99 -3.77 -9.30
CA LEU A 4 -9.91 -4.36 -7.97
C LEU A 4 -9.13 -3.46 -7.05
N LEU A 5 -9.54 -3.37 -5.80
CA LEU A 5 -8.96 -2.45 -4.82
C LEU A 5 -8.57 -3.20 -3.55
N LYS A 6 -7.37 -2.91 -3.06
CA LYS A 6 -6.93 -3.30 -1.72
C LYS A 6 -6.51 -2.07 -0.95
N ARG A 7 -6.82 -2.05 0.34
CA ARG A 7 -6.44 -0.95 1.23
C ARG A 7 -5.50 -1.46 2.30
N VAL A 8 -4.41 -0.71 2.52
CA VAL A 8 -3.44 -1.03 3.58
C VAL A 8 -3.35 0.17 4.50
N PHE A 9 -3.65 -0.05 5.77
CA PHE A 9 -3.60 0.99 6.80
C PHE A 9 -2.27 0.90 7.51
N VAL A 10 -1.44 1.95 7.39
CA VAL A 10 -0.05 1.94 7.81
C VAL A 10 0.16 2.85 9.01
N LYS A 11 0.88 2.35 10.02
CA LYS A 11 1.17 3.09 11.24
C LYS A 11 2.38 4.00 11.14
N ARG A 12 3.09 4.00 10.00
CA ARG A 12 4.24 4.87 9.74
C ARG A 12 3.79 6.07 8.92
N ARG A 13 4.56 7.14 8.99
CA ARG A 13 4.31 8.33 8.17
C ARG A 13 4.70 8.04 6.73
N GLU A 14 4.09 8.78 5.81
CA GLU A 14 4.38 8.62 4.39
C GLU A 14 5.87 8.80 4.08
N SER A 15 6.53 9.78 4.71
CA SER A 15 7.95 10.01 4.50
C SER A 15 8.81 8.82 4.92
N ASP A 16 8.35 8.05 5.92
CA ASP A 16 9.09 6.89 6.41
C ASP A 16 9.02 5.70 5.45
N ILE A 17 8.01 5.67 4.57
CA ILE A 17 7.78 4.54 3.66
C ILE A 17 7.91 4.93 2.19
N ALA A 18 8.29 6.17 1.89
CA ALA A 18 8.35 6.67 0.51
C ALA A 18 9.29 5.84 -0.35
N ALA A 19 10.46 5.45 0.17
CA ALA A 19 11.41 4.62 -0.57
C ALA A 19 10.82 3.25 -0.92
N GLU A 20 10.08 2.64 0.02
CA GLU A 20 9.43 1.36 -0.21
C GLU A 20 8.33 1.46 -1.25
N LEU A 21 7.56 2.56 -1.24
CA LEU A 21 6.52 2.79 -2.24
C LEU A 21 7.12 2.98 -3.64
N ASN A 22 8.21 3.74 -3.73
CA ASN A 22 8.90 3.94 -5.01
C ASN A 22 9.47 2.63 -5.54
N ALA A 23 10.08 1.81 -4.69
CA ALA A 23 10.60 0.51 -5.08
C ALA A 23 9.48 -0.42 -5.55
N LEU A 24 8.33 -0.37 -4.89
CA LEU A 24 7.17 -1.16 -5.29
C LEU A 24 6.70 -0.78 -6.69
N LEU A 25 6.62 0.53 -6.98
CA LEU A 25 6.19 1.00 -8.29
C LEU A 25 7.19 0.68 -9.38
N GLU A 26 8.49 0.61 -9.06
CA GLU A 26 9.49 0.16 -10.02
C GLU A 26 9.31 -1.31 -10.38
N GLN A 27 8.95 -2.12 -9.40
CA GLN A 27 8.71 -3.55 -9.59
C GLN A 27 7.36 -3.82 -10.25
N TYR A 28 6.36 -3.01 -9.95
CA TYR A 28 4.99 -3.16 -10.47
C TYR A 28 4.55 -1.86 -11.12
N PRO A 29 5.08 -1.54 -12.32
CA PRO A 29 4.84 -0.22 -12.93
C PRO A 29 3.40 0.01 -13.38
N GLU A 30 2.60 -1.03 -13.51
CA GLU A 30 1.18 -0.88 -13.90
C GLU A 30 0.25 -0.79 -12.70
N LEU A 31 0.79 -0.89 -11.48
CA LEU A 31 0.00 -0.76 -10.27
C LEU A 31 -0.45 0.69 -10.08
N MET A 32 -1.74 0.88 -9.81
CA MET A 32 -2.25 2.18 -9.41
C MET A 32 -2.17 2.28 -7.89
N LEU A 33 -1.25 3.09 -7.40
CA LEU A 33 -0.98 3.25 -5.98
C LEU A 33 -1.37 4.64 -5.52
N GLY A 34 -2.23 4.72 -4.52
CA GLY A 34 -2.59 5.97 -3.87
C GLY A 34 -2.06 6.01 -2.45
N SER A 35 -1.71 7.20 -1.99
CA SER A 35 -1.24 7.42 -0.62
C SER A 35 -2.01 8.58 -0.03
N TYR A 36 -2.71 8.34 1.08
CA TYR A 36 -3.60 9.33 1.71
C TYR A 36 -3.22 9.49 3.18
N PRO A 37 -2.42 10.52 3.51
CA PRO A 37 -2.09 10.80 4.91
C PRO A 37 -3.33 11.12 5.72
N LYS A 38 -3.40 10.61 6.94
CA LYS A 38 -4.51 10.85 7.86
C LYS A 38 -4.02 11.64 9.06
N ILE A 39 -4.58 12.82 9.25
CA ILE A 39 -4.24 13.69 10.37
C ILE A 39 -5.29 13.50 11.44
N GLY A 40 -4.84 13.33 12.68
CA GLY A 40 -5.75 13.16 13.82
C GLY A 40 -6.23 11.74 14.05
N GLU A 41 -5.85 10.78 13.20
CA GLU A 41 -6.16 9.38 13.40
C GLU A 41 -5.08 8.72 14.26
N GLU A 42 -5.50 8.02 15.32
CA GLU A 42 -4.57 7.38 16.26
C GLU A 42 -4.13 5.99 15.83
N SER A 43 -4.98 5.28 15.07
CA SER A 43 -4.72 3.88 14.72
C SER A 43 -3.72 3.73 13.58
N PHE A 44 -3.66 4.70 12.66
CA PHE A 44 -2.76 4.67 11.53
C PHE A 44 -2.50 6.09 11.03
N HIS A 45 -1.43 6.26 10.24
CA HIS A 45 -1.03 7.57 9.74
C HIS A 45 -1.23 7.72 8.24
N VAL A 46 -1.22 6.63 7.49
CA VAL A 46 -1.36 6.66 6.03
C VAL A 46 -2.27 5.52 5.59
N LEU A 47 -3.20 5.84 4.70
CA LEU A 47 -3.97 4.83 3.98
C LEU A 47 -3.37 4.69 2.59
N LEU A 48 -2.94 3.46 2.26
CA LEU A 48 -2.46 3.12 0.93
C LEU A 48 -3.57 2.38 0.19
N THR A 49 -3.80 2.76 -1.06
CA THR A 49 -4.72 2.04 -1.94
C THR A 49 -3.95 1.44 -3.10
N LEU A 50 -4.18 0.17 -3.36
CA LEU A 50 -3.57 -0.55 -4.47
C LEU A 50 -4.69 -1.00 -5.39
N GLU A 51 -4.61 -0.64 -6.66
CA GLU A 51 -5.63 -0.97 -7.64
C GLU A 51 -5.01 -1.60 -8.87
N SER A 52 -5.69 -2.60 -9.42
CA SER A 52 -5.33 -3.24 -10.67
C SER A 52 -6.55 -3.93 -11.25
N ARG A 53 -6.56 -4.10 -12.56
CA ARG A 53 -7.60 -4.88 -13.24
C ARG A 53 -7.31 -6.38 -13.20
N ASP A 54 -6.08 -6.74 -12.87
CA ASP A 54 -5.64 -8.14 -12.80
C ASP A 54 -5.49 -8.55 -11.33
N ALA A 55 -6.30 -9.50 -10.90
CA ALA A 55 -6.30 -9.96 -9.51
C ALA A 55 -4.96 -10.57 -9.08
N GLY A 56 -4.33 -11.34 -9.97
CA GLY A 56 -3.03 -11.95 -9.67
C GLY A 56 -1.94 -10.90 -9.53
N TYR A 57 -1.94 -9.91 -10.42
CA TYR A 57 -0.98 -8.81 -10.36
C TYR A 57 -1.16 -8.02 -9.06
N LEU A 58 -2.40 -7.70 -8.71
CA LEU A 58 -2.71 -6.97 -7.48
C LEU A 58 -2.25 -7.74 -6.25
N GLN A 59 -2.51 -9.05 -6.21
CA GLN A 59 -2.11 -9.87 -5.06
C GLN A 59 -0.59 -9.93 -4.93
N ARG A 60 0.13 -10.07 -6.04
CA ARG A 60 1.60 -10.08 -6.01
C ARG A 60 2.16 -8.74 -5.53
N ALA A 61 1.56 -7.64 -6.00
CA ALA A 61 1.98 -6.30 -5.57
C ALA A 61 1.70 -6.10 -4.08
N LEU A 62 0.54 -6.53 -3.60
CA LEU A 62 0.20 -6.45 -2.18
C LEU A 62 1.18 -7.25 -1.33
N ASP A 63 1.48 -8.49 -1.74
CA ASP A 63 2.42 -9.33 -1.01
C ASP A 63 3.81 -8.71 -0.97
N ALA A 64 4.25 -8.11 -2.09
CA ALA A 64 5.54 -7.43 -2.15
C ALA A 64 5.57 -6.21 -1.22
N LEU A 65 4.49 -5.44 -1.17
CA LEU A 65 4.40 -4.29 -0.26
C LEU A 65 4.48 -4.74 1.19
N LEU A 66 3.70 -5.74 1.57
CA LEU A 66 3.68 -6.24 2.95
C LEU A 66 5.05 -6.81 3.34
N GLY A 67 5.78 -7.38 2.39
CA GLY A 67 7.13 -7.88 2.64
C GLY A 67 8.18 -6.78 2.80
N ARG A 68 7.91 -5.59 2.28
CA ARG A 68 8.83 -4.44 2.40
C ARG A 68 8.64 -3.66 3.70
N LEU A 69 7.46 -3.76 4.31
CA LEU A 69 7.15 -3.02 5.52
C LEU A 69 7.32 -3.92 6.75
N PRO A 70 7.78 -3.35 7.88
CA PRO A 70 7.79 -4.11 9.13
C PRO A 70 6.37 -4.53 9.50
N SER A 71 6.21 -5.72 10.09
CA SER A 71 4.88 -6.22 10.44
C SER A 71 4.16 -5.31 11.43
N ASP A 72 4.90 -4.64 12.33
CA ASP A 72 4.32 -3.70 13.28
C ASP A 72 3.91 -2.37 12.66
N ALA A 73 4.28 -2.14 11.40
CA ALA A 73 3.86 -0.95 10.66
C ALA A 73 2.46 -1.09 10.05
N ILE A 74 1.96 -2.31 9.96
CA ILE A 74 0.67 -2.58 9.33
C ILE A 74 -0.43 -2.62 10.39
N HIS A 75 -1.41 -1.70 10.27
CA HIS A 75 -2.56 -1.71 11.16
C HIS A 75 -3.57 -2.75 10.71
N LYS A 76 -3.96 -2.71 9.44
CA LYS A 76 -4.83 -3.73 8.84
C LYS A 76 -4.79 -3.65 7.32
N VAL A 77 -5.28 -4.69 6.68
CA VAL A 77 -5.45 -4.77 5.22
C VAL A 77 -6.90 -5.08 4.93
N GLU A 78 -7.50 -4.35 3.97
CA GLU A 78 -8.87 -4.58 3.54
C GLU A 78 -8.96 -4.88 2.04
#